data_13df5e8aedc8eb1eb83bc9f7221fec56
#
_entry.id   13df5e8aedc8eb1eb83bc9f7221fec56
#
_cell.length_a   1.000
_cell.length_b   1.000
_cell.length_c   1.000
_cell.angle_alpha   90.00
_cell.angle_beta   90.00
_cell.angle_gamma   90.00
#
_symmetry.space_group_name_H-M   'P 1'
#
loop_
_entity.id
_entity.type
_entity.pdbx_description
1 polymer ?
#
loop_
_entity_poly.entity_id
_entity_poly.type
_entity_poly.pdbx_seq_one_letter_code
_entity_poly.pdbx_strand_id
1 'polypeptide(L)'
;VPFHEVYVHGLVRDAEGQKMSKSKGNVLDPLDLIDGIELTALVEKRTAGLMQPQMAEQITKTTRRQFPDGIPSFGTDALRFTFASLATQGRDIRFDLGRIEGFRNFCNKLWNAARFVMMNTESLADRPLADFEAGPAERWITSRLQQVSGEVHKSMEAYRFDQVVQTLHAFTWDEYCSWYLEIAKIQLSDPELSDTRKDG
;
A
#
# COMPACT_ATOMS: atom_id res chain seq x y z
N VAL A 1 27.79 -12.41 -18.75
CA VAL A 1 26.86 -12.44 -17.60
C VAL A 1 25.49 -12.08 -18.13
N PRO A 2 24.43 -12.88 -17.88
CA PRO A 2 23.09 -12.65 -18.44
C PRO A 2 22.37 -11.43 -17.81
N PHE A 3 22.87 -10.90 -16.70
CA PHE A 3 22.29 -9.77 -15.98
C PHE A 3 23.29 -8.62 -15.88
N HIS A 4 22.82 -7.39 -16.09
CA HIS A 4 23.63 -6.18 -15.93
C HIS A 4 23.70 -5.75 -14.46
N GLU A 5 22.61 -5.99 -13.72
CA GLU A 5 22.47 -5.61 -12.33
C GLU A 5 21.89 -6.74 -11.50
N VAL A 6 22.27 -6.81 -10.24
CA VAL A 6 21.75 -7.76 -9.26
C VAL A 6 21.37 -6.99 -8.00
N TYR A 7 20.07 -6.94 -7.69
CA TYR A 7 19.56 -6.33 -6.47
C TYR A 7 19.46 -7.38 -5.35
N VAL A 8 20.23 -7.18 -4.28
CA VAL A 8 20.21 -8.06 -3.10
C VAL A 8 19.35 -7.44 -2.03
N HIS A 9 18.19 -8.04 -1.76
CA HIS A 9 17.27 -7.61 -0.72
C HIS A 9 17.44 -8.43 0.57
N GLY A 10 16.91 -7.90 1.70
CA GLY A 10 16.89 -8.59 2.98
C GLY A 10 15.93 -9.80 3.00
N LEU A 11 16.15 -10.73 3.93
CA LEU A 11 15.24 -11.84 4.17
C LEU A 11 14.01 -11.37 4.96
N VAL A 12 12.84 -11.92 4.59
CA VAL A 12 11.62 -11.71 5.35
C VAL A 12 11.63 -12.63 6.58
N ARG A 13 11.49 -12.04 7.74
CA ARG A 13 11.43 -12.71 9.06
C ARG A 13 10.05 -12.49 9.69
N ASP A 14 9.70 -13.32 10.65
CA ASP A 14 8.47 -13.15 11.42
C ASP A 14 8.50 -11.88 12.31
N ALA A 15 7.41 -11.62 13.04
CA ALA A 15 7.28 -10.47 13.92
C ALA A 15 8.33 -10.44 15.04
N GLU A 16 8.80 -11.60 15.49
CA GLU A 16 9.85 -11.77 16.48
C GLU A 16 11.27 -11.65 15.87
N GLY A 17 11.38 -11.48 14.56
CA GLY A 17 12.65 -11.38 13.83
C GLY A 17 13.31 -12.72 13.55
N GLN A 18 12.58 -13.85 13.69
CA GLN A 18 13.11 -15.17 13.40
C GLN A 18 12.92 -15.55 11.93
N LYS A 19 13.84 -16.35 11.41
CA LYS A 19 13.70 -16.92 10.06
C LYS A 19 12.45 -17.80 10.01
N MET A 20 11.61 -17.55 9.01
CA MET A 20 10.43 -18.36 8.76
C MET A 20 10.82 -19.75 8.25
N SER A 21 10.21 -20.80 8.81
CA SER A 21 10.38 -22.17 8.36
C SER A 21 9.14 -23.01 8.66
N LYS A 22 8.87 -24.01 7.81
CA LYS A 22 7.77 -24.95 8.02
C LYS A 22 7.91 -25.70 9.35
N SER A 23 9.14 -26.09 9.71
CA SER A 23 9.42 -26.82 10.95
C SER A 23 9.12 -26.01 12.22
N LYS A 24 9.15 -24.68 12.16
CA LYS A 24 8.78 -23.79 13.27
C LYS A 24 7.31 -23.40 13.26
N GLY A 25 6.57 -23.69 12.17
CA GLY A 25 5.17 -23.29 12.01
C GLY A 25 4.94 -21.78 11.95
N ASN A 26 5.98 -20.99 11.68
CA ASN A 26 5.91 -19.53 11.65
C ASN A 26 5.88 -18.94 10.21
N VAL A 27 5.67 -19.79 9.21
CA VAL A 27 5.54 -19.35 7.82
C VAL A 27 4.20 -18.63 7.64
N LEU A 28 4.25 -17.48 6.97
CA LEU A 28 3.09 -16.77 6.46
C LEU A 28 3.07 -16.93 4.94
N ASP A 29 2.01 -17.54 4.43
CA ASP A 29 1.82 -17.66 2.99
C ASP A 29 1.29 -16.33 2.43
N PRO A 30 1.91 -15.76 1.39
CA PRO A 30 1.40 -14.54 0.76
C PRO A 30 -0.05 -14.63 0.31
N LEU A 31 -0.52 -15.80 -0.14
CA LEU A 31 -1.91 -16.00 -0.54
C LEU A 31 -2.88 -15.85 0.64
N ASP A 32 -2.51 -16.36 1.82
CA ASP A 32 -3.31 -16.20 3.03
C ASP A 32 -3.42 -14.74 3.48
N LEU A 33 -2.43 -13.92 3.14
CA LEU A 33 -2.45 -12.48 3.41
C LEU A 33 -3.29 -11.72 2.37
N ILE A 34 -3.28 -12.17 1.13
CA ILE A 34 -4.05 -11.55 0.04
C ILE A 34 -5.53 -11.86 0.20
N ASP A 35 -5.88 -13.13 0.34
CA ASP A 35 -7.26 -13.63 0.28
C ASP A 35 -7.91 -13.74 1.66
N GLY A 36 -7.10 -13.78 2.71
CA GLY A 36 -7.50 -14.11 4.07
C GLY A 36 -7.54 -15.62 4.30
N ILE A 37 -7.52 -16.02 5.57
CA ILE A 37 -7.67 -17.43 5.97
C ILE A 37 -8.28 -17.53 7.37
N GLU A 38 -9.26 -18.41 7.52
CA GLU A 38 -9.88 -18.71 8.79
C GLU A 38 -8.91 -19.43 9.75
N LEU A 39 -9.07 -19.20 11.06
CA LEU A 39 -8.19 -19.75 12.09
C LEU A 39 -7.98 -21.26 11.99
N THR A 40 -9.06 -22.01 11.75
CA THR A 40 -9.00 -23.49 11.68
C THR A 40 -8.11 -23.93 10.51
N ALA A 41 -8.34 -23.37 9.32
CA ALA A 41 -7.55 -23.67 8.14
C ALA A 41 -6.08 -23.23 8.30
N LEU A 42 -5.84 -22.08 8.94
CA LEU A 42 -4.49 -21.60 9.24
C LEU A 42 -3.73 -22.56 10.18
N VAL A 43 -4.39 -23.07 11.20
CA VAL A 43 -3.82 -24.06 12.13
C VAL A 43 -3.49 -25.35 11.38
N GLU A 44 -4.42 -25.88 10.60
CA GLU A 44 -4.20 -27.07 9.77
C GLU A 44 -3.01 -26.90 8.84
N LYS A 45 -2.96 -25.77 8.10
CA LYS A 45 -1.86 -25.45 7.18
C LYS A 45 -0.50 -25.38 7.87
N ARG A 46 -0.43 -24.79 9.08
CA ARG A 46 0.80 -24.64 9.85
C ARG A 46 1.26 -25.93 10.52
N THR A 47 0.35 -26.85 10.79
CA THR A 47 0.63 -28.14 11.42
C THR A 47 0.76 -29.29 10.42
N ALA A 48 0.42 -29.06 9.15
CA ALA A 48 0.56 -30.08 8.12
C ALA A 48 2.03 -30.35 7.75
N GLY A 49 2.40 -31.65 7.67
CA GLY A 49 3.71 -32.08 7.18
C GLY A 49 4.89 -31.70 8.11
N LEU A 50 4.66 -31.57 9.41
CA LEU A 50 5.71 -31.28 10.37
C LEU A 50 6.72 -32.43 10.44
N MET A 51 8.01 -32.12 10.39
CA MET A 51 9.09 -33.08 10.63
C MET A 51 9.10 -33.61 12.08
N GLN A 52 8.54 -32.83 13.01
CA GLN A 52 8.44 -33.16 14.44
C GLN A 52 6.97 -33.02 14.87
N PRO A 53 6.18 -34.12 14.86
CA PRO A 53 4.75 -34.06 15.17
C PRO A 53 4.45 -33.54 16.59
N GLN A 54 5.37 -33.71 17.53
CA GLN A 54 5.25 -33.18 18.90
C GLN A 54 5.17 -31.65 18.98
N MET A 55 5.60 -30.95 17.93
CA MET A 55 5.51 -29.47 17.85
C MET A 55 4.10 -28.98 17.52
N ALA A 56 3.21 -29.86 17.03
CA ALA A 56 1.89 -29.46 16.54
C ALA A 56 1.05 -28.74 17.60
N GLU A 57 1.06 -29.22 18.85
CA GLU A 57 0.31 -28.59 19.93
C GLU A 57 0.81 -27.18 20.25
N GLN A 58 2.13 -27.00 20.31
CA GLN A 58 2.73 -25.69 20.57
C GLN A 58 2.47 -24.72 19.43
N ILE A 59 2.58 -25.18 18.17
CA ILE A 59 2.29 -24.36 16.97
C ILE A 59 0.82 -23.95 16.98
N THR A 60 -0.10 -24.87 17.28
CA THR A 60 -1.53 -24.59 17.39
C THR A 60 -1.80 -23.51 18.45
N LYS A 61 -1.25 -23.65 19.65
CA LYS A 61 -1.41 -22.69 20.73
C LYS A 61 -0.88 -21.30 20.35
N THR A 62 0.29 -21.26 19.73
CA THR A 62 0.92 -20.01 19.28
C THR A 62 0.09 -19.36 18.17
N THR A 63 -0.36 -20.13 17.17
CA THR A 63 -1.19 -19.63 16.07
C THR A 63 -2.50 -19.04 16.58
N ARG A 64 -3.20 -19.74 17.49
CA ARG A 64 -4.45 -19.22 18.08
C ARG A 64 -4.25 -17.94 18.87
N ARG A 65 -3.11 -17.79 19.53
CA ARG A 65 -2.77 -16.57 20.27
C ARG A 65 -2.44 -15.39 19.34
N GLN A 66 -1.70 -15.65 18.25
CA GLN A 66 -1.29 -14.61 17.30
C GLN A 66 -2.42 -14.19 16.35
N PHE A 67 -3.30 -15.11 16.01
CA PHE A 67 -4.37 -14.92 15.03
C PHE A 67 -5.69 -15.48 15.54
N PRO A 68 -6.28 -14.88 16.58
CA PRO A 68 -7.48 -15.42 17.23
C PRO A 68 -8.67 -15.58 16.28
N ASP A 69 -8.76 -14.70 15.28
CA ASP A 69 -9.84 -14.66 14.26
C ASP A 69 -9.34 -15.09 12.87
N GLY A 70 -8.16 -15.71 12.78
CA GLY A 70 -7.50 -15.97 11.51
C GLY A 70 -6.78 -14.75 10.94
N ILE A 71 -6.57 -14.71 9.63
CA ILE A 71 -5.94 -13.58 8.93
C ILE A 71 -6.98 -12.98 7.98
N PRO A 72 -7.33 -11.70 8.12
CA PRO A 72 -8.25 -11.05 7.21
C PRO A 72 -7.61 -10.85 5.82
N SER A 73 -8.44 -10.73 4.77
CA SER A 73 -7.97 -10.36 3.44
C SER A 73 -7.43 -8.93 3.44
N PHE A 74 -6.20 -8.77 2.97
CA PHE A 74 -5.58 -7.44 2.81
C PHE A 74 -5.52 -6.99 1.36
N GLY A 75 -5.58 -7.92 0.41
CA GLY A 75 -5.44 -7.67 -1.01
C GLY A 75 -3.98 -7.60 -1.48
N THR A 76 -3.80 -7.79 -2.78
CA THR A 76 -2.48 -7.86 -3.42
C THR A 76 -1.71 -6.55 -3.31
N ASP A 77 -2.38 -5.42 -3.55
CA ASP A 77 -1.72 -4.11 -3.60
C ASP A 77 -1.17 -3.71 -2.23
N ALA A 78 -1.95 -3.92 -1.16
CA ALA A 78 -1.51 -3.64 0.20
C ALA A 78 -0.27 -4.47 0.58
N LEU A 79 -0.24 -5.75 0.23
CA LEU A 79 0.90 -6.62 0.48
C LEU A 79 2.15 -6.16 -0.29
N ARG A 80 2.01 -5.89 -1.59
CA ARG A 80 3.12 -5.44 -2.45
C ARG A 80 3.67 -4.09 -1.97
N PHE A 81 2.79 -3.15 -1.62
CA PHE A 81 3.19 -1.83 -1.12
C PHE A 81 3.90 -1.95 0.22
N THR A 82 3.45 -2.86 1.09
CA THR A 82 4.15 -3.19 2.35
C THR A 82 5.57 -3.67 2.08
N PHE A 83 5.75 -4.65 1.19
CA PHE A 83 7.10 -5.13 0.86
C PHE A 83 7.98 -4.04 0.26
N ALA A 84 7.46 -3.23 -0.64
CA ALA A 84 8.20 -2.10 -1.20
C ALA A 84 8.64 -1.12 -0.10
N SER A 85 7.77 -0.83 0.89
CA SER A 85 8.11 0.06 2.02
C SER A 85 9.22 -0.47 2.91
N LEU A 86 9.40 -1.78 2.95
CA LEU A 86 10.38 -2.49 3.77
C LEU A 86 11.65 -2.88 2.99
N ALA A 87 11.61 -2.75 1.66
CA ALA A 87 12.70 -3.12 0.78
C ALA A 87 13.85 -2.11 0.91
N THR A 88 14.68 -2.28 1.93
CA THR A 88 15.94 -1.57 2.10
C THR A 88 17.11 -2.51 1.82
N GLN A 89 18.20 -1.97 1.26
CA GLN A 89 19.39 -2.77 1.01
C GLN A 89 20.01 -3.28 2.31
N GLY A 90 20.29 -4.58 2.37
CA GLY A 90 21.14 -5.21 3.40
C GLY A 90 20.51 -5.40 4.78
N ARG A 91 19.24 -5.13 4.99
CA ARG A 91 18.55 -5.40 6.27
C ARG A 91 17.45 -6.44 6.11
N ASP A 92 17.39 -7.37 7.07
CA ASP A 92 16.27 -8.31 7.15
C ASP A 92 14.96 -7.57 7.45
N ILE A 93 13.90 -8.01 6.79
CA ILE A 93 12.56 -7.43 6.89
C ILE A 93 11.82 -8.12 8.02
N ARG A 94 11.52 -7.41 9.11
CA ARG A 94 10.58 -7.91 10.12
C ARG A 94 9.16 -7.63 9.64
N PHE A 95 8.43 -8.70 9.42
CA PHE A 95 7.09 -8.65 8.88
C PHE A 95 6.07 -8.36 9.98
N ASP A 96 5.22 -7.34 9.77
CA ASP A 96 4.20 -6.91 10.70
C ASP A 96 2.86 -6.73 9.95
N LEU A 97 1.82 -7.43 10.41
CA LEU A 97 0.48 -7.36 9.83
C LEU A 97 -0.16 -5.97 9.96
N GLY A 98 0.14 -5.24 11.03
CA GLY A 98 -0.37 -3.88 11.21
C GLY A 98 0.06 -2.93 10.09
N ARG A 99 1.24 -3.16 9.50
CA ARG A 99 1.70 -2.38 8.33
C ARG A 99 0.88 -2.68 7.09
N ILE A 100 0.52 -3.95 6.84
CA ILE A 100 -0.32 -4.31 5.69
C ILE A 100 -1.70 -3.66 5.84
N GLU A 101 -2.26 -3.68 7.03
CA GLU A 101 -3.53 -3.03 7.32
C GLU A 101 -3.47 -1.52 7.04
N GLY A 102 -2.40 -0.86 7.47
CA GLY A 102 -2.16 0.56 7.17
C GLY A 102 -2.15 0.82 5.66
N PHE A 103 -1.46 0.00 4.88
CA PHE A 103 -1.41 0.16 3.43
C PHE A 103 -2.70 -0.28 2.72
N ARG A 104 -3.46 -1.24 3.26
CA ARG A 104 -4.82 -1.50 2.78
C ARG A 104 -5.70 -0.26 2.92
N ASN A 105 -5.64 0.42 4.06
CA ASN A 105 -6.38 1.66 4.28
C ASN A 105 -5.92 2.78 3.33
N PHE A 106 -4.63 2.85 3.02
CA PHE A 106 -4.09 3.75 2.01
C PHE A 106 -4.65 3.46 0.61
N CYS A 107 -4.65 2.20 0.17
CA CYS A 107 -5.21 1.80 -1.12
C CYS A 107 -6.72 2.14 -1.19
N ASN A 108 -7.46 1.92 -0.10
CA ASN A 108 -8.88 2.28 -0.03
C ASN A 108 -9.08 3.80 -0.10
N LYS A 109 -8.21 4.59 0.55
CA LYS A 109 -8.28 6.06 0.47
C LYS A 109 -8.03 6.55 -0.95
N LEU A 110 -7.03 6.00 -1.63
CA LEU A 110 -6.73 6.32 -3.03
C LEU A 110 -7.92 5.98 -3.94
N TRP A 111 -8.50 4.79 -3.77
CA TRP A 111 -9.68 4.38 -4.52
C TRP A 111 -10.88 5.32 -4.30
N ASN A 112 -11.14 5.69 -3.04
CA ASN A 112 -12.22 6.61 -2.72
C ASN A 112 -11.98 8.02 -3.26
N ALA A 113 -10.74 8.48 -3.27
CA ALA A 113 -10.36 9.75 -3.90
C ALA A 113 -10.62 9.72 -5.42
N ALA A 114 -10.21 8.66 -6.10
CA ALA A 114 -10.48 8.47 -7.52
C ALA A 114 -11.99 8.43 -7.81
N ARG A 115 -12.77 7.67 -7.02
CA ARG A 115 -14.24 7.65 -7.14
C ARG A 115 -14.86 9.03 -6.96
N PHE A 116 -14.39 9.79 -5.97
CA PHE A 116 -14.88 11.15 -5.75
C PHE A 116 -14.68 12.02 -6.99
N VAL A 117 -13.48 11.98 -7.58
CA VAL A 117 -13.21 12.72 -8.83
C VAL A 117 -14.13 12.26 -9.95
N MET A 118 -14.21 10.96 -10.23
CA MET A 118 -15.05 10.41 -11.30
C MET A 118 -16.52 10.81 -11.15
N MET A 119 -17.07 10.73 -9.94
CA MET A 119 -18.48 11.08 -9.68
C MET A 119 -18.77 12.58 -9.89
N ASN A 120 -17.79 13.44 -9.69
CA ASN A 120 -17.95 14.89 -9.85
C ASN A 120 -17.58 15.39 -11.25
N THR A 121 -16.97 14.53 -12.08
CA THR A 121 -16.56 14.89 -13.46
C THR A 121 -17.33 14.13 -14.55
N GLU A 122 -18.22 13.20 -14.19
CA GLU A 122 -18.95 12.34 -15.13
C GLU A 122 -19.77 13.13 -16.16
N SER A 123 -20.30 14.29 -15.76
CA SER A 123 -21.13 15.16 -16.62
C SER A 123 -20.34 16.26 -17.32
N LEU A 124 -19.03 16.35 -17.08
CA LEU A 124 -18.22 17.42 -17.64
C LEU A 124 -17.80 17.10 -19.07
N ALA A 125 -17.80 18.14 -19.92
CA ALA A 125 -17.31 17.99 -21.28
C ALA A 125 -15.79 17.80 -21.28
N ASP A 126 -15.32 16.93 -22.16
CA ASP A 126 -13.88 16.72 -22.37
C ASP A 126 -13.30 17.99 -23.03
N ARG A 127 -12.55 18.78 -22.27
CA ARG A 127 -11.93 20.03 -22.73
C ARG A 127 -10.41 19.91 -22.69
N PRO A 128 -9.70 20.54 -23.65
CA PRO A 128 -8.24 20.59 -23.61
C PRO A 128 -7.74 21.31 -22.34
N LEU A 129 -6.69 20.79 -21.73
CA LEU A 129 -6.07 21.37 -20.53
C LEU A 129 -5.66 22.85 -20.74
N ALA A 130 -5.35 23.23 -21.97
CA ALA A 130 -4.96 24.60 -22.32
C ALA A 130 -6.09 25.64 -22.14
N ASP A 131 -7.35 25.18 -22.05
CA ASP A 131 -8.52 26.04 -21.88
C ASP A 131 -8.85 26.34 -20.42
N PHE A 132 -8.05 25.79 -19.47
CA PHE A 132 -8.24 25.98 -18.05
C PHE A 132 -7.42 27.12 -17.49
N GLU A 133 -8.08 28.01 -16.76
CA GLU A 133 -7.43 29.01 -15.94
C GLU A 133 -7.22 28.44 -14.52
N ALA A 134 -6.08 27.76 -14.32
CA ALA A 134 -5.73 27.13 -13.04
C ALA A 134 -5.63 28.18 -11.92
N GLY A 135 -6.39 27.98 -10.86
CA GLY A 135 -6.32 28.74 -9.63
C GLY A 135 -5.05 28.46 -8.81
N PRO A 136 -4.89 29.09 -7.66
CA PRO A 136 -3.71 28.86 -6.80
C PRO A 136 -3.59 27.42 -6.30
N ALA A 137 -4.70 26.76 -5.98
CA ALA A 137 -4.72 25.38 -5.46
C ALA A 137 -4.33 24.38 -6.57
N GLU A 138 -4.85 24.56 -7.77
CA GLU A 138 -4.55 23.72 -8.94
C GLU A 138 -3.08 23.86 -9.34
N ARG A 139 -2.56 25.08 -9.38
CA ARG A 139 -1.14 25.33 -9.66
C ARG A 139 -0.23 24.71 -8.60
N TRP A 140 -0.62 24.82 -7.33
CA TRP A 140 0.13 24.21 -6.23
C TRP A 140 0.17 22.69 -6.35
N ILE A 141 -0.99 22.02 -6.47
CA ILE A 141 -1.01 20.55 -6.49
C ILE A 141 -0.35 19.98 -7.75
N THR A 142 -0.51 20.65 -8.90
CA THR A 142 0.14 20.24 -10.14
C THR A 142 1.67 20.39 -10.03
N SER A 143 2.16 21.49 -9.46
CA SER A 143 3.58 21.69 -9.22
C SER A 143 4.14 20.61 -8.27
N ARG A 144 3.40 20.28 -7.20
CA ARG A 144 3.77 19.22 -6.27
C ARG A 144 3.80 17.85 -6.96
N LEU A 145 2.81 17.54 -7.77
CA LEU A 145 2.77 16.29 -8.54
C LEU A 145 4.00 16.14 -9.44
N GLN A 146 4.42 17.20 -10.13
CA GLN A 146 5.63 17.17 -10.96
C GLN A 146 6.90 16.91 -10.15
N GLN A 147 7.04 17.54 -8.99
CA GLN A 147 8.17 17.31 -8.09
C GLN A 147 8.18 15.87 -7.58
N VAL A 148 7.04 15.38 -7.07
CA VAL A 148 6.86 14.00 -6.58
C VAL A 148 7.15 12.98 -7.68
N SER A 149 6.67 13.22 -8.90
CA SER A 149 6.95 12.36 -10.05
C SER A 149 8.47 12.24 -10.32
N GLY A 150 9.19 13.36 -10.27
CA GLY A 150 10.65 13.38 -10.42
C GLY A 150 11.38 12.64 -9.28
N GLU A 151 10.94 12.82 -8.04
CA GLU A 151 11.49 12.13 -6.87
C GLU A 151 11.26 10.62 -6.93
N VAL A 152 10.05 10.20 -7.31
CA VAL A 152 9.69 8.79 -7.50
C VAL A 152 10.55 8.16 -8.58
N HIS A 153 10.69 8.81 -9.74
CA HIS A 153 11.50 8.31 -10.84
C HIS A 153 12.97 8.11 -10.42
N LYS A 154 13.56 9.14 -9.80
CA LYS A 154 14.93 9.07 -9.27
C LYS A 154 15.10 7.96 -8.23
N SER A 155 14.13 7.77 -7.34
CA SER A 155 14.16 6.74 -6.31
C SER A 155 14.00 5.33 -6.91
N MET A 156 13.19 5.18 -7.96
CA MET A 156 13.06 3.91 -8.70
C MET A 156 14.37 3.53 -9.41
N GLU A 157 15.03 4.47 -10.08
CA GLU A 157 16.34 4.25 -10.71
C GLU A 157 17.42 3.84 -9.70
N ALA A 158 17.34 4.37 -8.47
CA ALA A 158 18.25 4.04 -7.38
C ALA A 158 17.85 2.77 -6.58
N TYR A 159 16.80 2.05 -7.01
CA TYR A 159 16.22 0.90 -6.27
C TYR A 159 15.82 1.23 -4.82
N ARG A 160 15.46 2.48 -4.54
CA ARG A 160 14.99 2.96 -3.23
C ARG A 160 13.47 2.88 -3.14
N PHE A 161 12.95 1.65 -3.21
CA PHE A 161 11.51 1.41 -3.16
C PHE A 161 10.86 1.91 -1.86
N ASP A 162 11.61 1.90 -0.76
CA ASP A 162 11.20 2.50 0.50
C ASP A 162 10.90 4.00 0.37
N GLN A 163 11.73 4.75 -0.35
CA GLN A 163 11.52 6.17 -0.62
C GLN A 163 10.35 6.39 -1.58
N VAL A 164 10.22 5.57 -2.62
CA VAL A 164 9.06 5.63 -3.52
C VAL A 164 7.75 5.55 -2.75
N VAL A 165 7.63 4.55 -1.86
CA VAL A 165 6.44 4.35 -1.04
C VAL A 165 6.18 5.55 -0.13
N GLN A 166 7.20 6.07 0.55
CA GLN A 166 7.06 7.22 1.45
C GLN A 166 6.62 8.47 0.70
N THR A 167 7.24 8.76 -0.44
CA THR A 167 6.91 9.93 -1.26
C THR A 167 5.49 9.86 -1.80
N LEU A 168 5.08 8.71 -2.36
CA LEU A 168 3.72 8.50 -2.87
C LEU A 168 2.67 8.57 -1.74
N HIS A 169 2.96 7.95 -0.60
CA HIS A 169 2.05 7.97 0.54
C HIS A 169 1.84 9.38 1.07
N ALA A 170 2.92 10.11 1.32
CA ALA A 170 2.86 11.48 1.85
C ALA A 170 2.11 12.41 0.89
N PHE A 171 2.47 12.40 -0.40
CA PHE A 171 1.77 13.22 -1.38
C PHE A 171 0.27 12.89 -1.45
N THR A 172 -0.08 11.61 -1.60
CA THR A 172 -1.48 11.21 -1.78
C THR A 172 -2.30 11.47 -0.53
N TRP A 173 -1.78 11.09 0.65
CA TRP A 173 -2.55 11.18 1.90
C TRP A 173 -2.62 12.61 2.41
N ASP A 174 -1.45 13.26 2.55
CA ASP A 174 -1.36 14.54 3.26
C ASP A 174 -1.67 15.73 2.34
N GLU A 175 -1.08 15.76 1.12
CA GLU A 175 -1.22 16.91 0.25
C GLU A 175 -2.50 16.82 -0.63
N TYR A 176 -2.66 15.72 -1.36
CA TYR A 176 -3.78 15.57 -2.29
C TYR A 176 -5.11 15.34 -1.55
N CYS A 177 -5.21 14.30 -0.72
CA CYS A 177 -6.47 13.95 -0.08
C CYS A 177 -6.84 14.89 1.08
N SER A 178 -5.87 15.32 1.91
CA SER A 178 -6.17 16.09 3.11
C SER A 178 -6.28 17.60 2.86
N TRP A 179 -5.68 18.09 1.77
CA TRP A 179 -5.74 19.50 1.43
C TRP A 179 -6.45 19.77 0.09
N TYR A 180 -5.89 19.27 -1.00
CA TYR A 180 -6.41 19.63 -2.31
C TYR A 180 -7.86 19.18 -2.52
N LEU A 181 -8.21 17.94 -2.21
CA LEU A 181 -9.59 17.47 -2.37
C LEU A 181 -10.57 18.20 -1.44
N GLU A 182 -10.17 18.61 -0.24
CA GLU A 182 -11.04 19.40 0.63
C GLU A 182 -11.28 20.81 0.07
N ILE A 183 -10.27 21.42 -0.53
CA ILE A 183 -10.44 22.71 -1.25
C ILE A 183 -11.36 22.50 -2.48
N ALA A 184 -11.10 21.45 -3.27
CA ALA A 184 -11.91 21.14 -4.45
C ALA A 184 -13.39 20.90 -4.11
N LYS A 185 -13.69 20.25 -2.98
CA LYS A 185 -15.09 20.08 -2.52
C LYS A 185 -15.79 21.42 -2.31
N ILE A 186 -15.10 22.39 -1.71
CA ILE A 186 -15.65 23.74 -1.51
C ILE A 186 -15.92 24.39 -2.87
N GLN A 187 -14.96 24.31 -3.80
CA GLN A 187 -15.09 24.88 -5.15
C GLN A 187 -16.25 24.24 -5.92
N LEU A 188 -16.38 22.89 -5.87
CA LEU A 188 -17.44 22.15 -6.54
C LEU A 188 -18.83 22.42 -5.95
N SER A 189 -18.91 22.79 -4.67
CA SER A 189 -20.18 23.10 -3.99
C SER A 189 -20.63 24.56 -4.16
N ASP A 190 -19.77 25.43 -4.65
CA ASP A 190 -20.05 26.85 -4.83
C ASP A 190 -20.85 27.09 -6.12
N PRO A 191 -22.10 27.56 -6.03
CA PRO A 191 -22.95 27.83 -7.20
C PRO A 191 -22.47 29.02 -8.03
N GLU A 192 -21.64 29.91 -7.47
CA GLU A 192 -21.14 31.11 -8.17
C GLU A 192 -19.86 30.84 -8.96
N LEU A 193 -19.23 29.66 -8.79
CA LEU A 193 -18.09 29.28 -9.60
C LEU A 193 -18.51 29.00 -11.03
N SER A 194 -17.83 29.66 -11.97
CA SER A 194 -18.03 29.41 -13.40
C SER A 194 -17.71 27.94 -13.73
N ASP A 195 -18.39 27.39 -14.73
CA ASP A 195 -18.16 26.01 -15.20
C ASP A 195 -16.69 25.75 -15.55
N THR A 196 -15.96 26.79 -15.98
CA THR A 196 -14.51 26.74 -16.24
C THR A 196 -13.67 26.39 -15.03
N ARG A 197 -14.10 26.70 -13.80
CA ARG A 197 -13.40 26.33 -12.56
C ARG A 197 -13.83 24.96 -12.01
N LYS A 198 -15.03 24.51 -12.34
CA LYS A 198 -15.52 23.17 -11.96
C LYS A 198 -14.90 22.07 -12.81
N ASP A 199 -14.49 22.41 -14.01
CA ASP A 199 -13.87 21.49 -14.96
C ASP A 199 -12.34 21.30 -14.72
N GLY A 200 -11.69 22.06 -13.86
CA GLY A 200 -10.25 21.98 -13.48
C GLY A 200 -10.03 21.11 -12.25
#